data_29633084557d371769f0e4dc7a2c9595
#
_entry.id   29633084557d371769f0e4dc7a2c9595
#
_cell.length_a   1.000
_cell.length_b   1.000
_cell.length_c   1.000
_cell.angle_alpha   90.00
_cell.angle_beta   90.00
_cell.angle_gamma   90.00
#
_symmetry.space_group_name_H-M   'P 1'
#
loop_
_entity.id
_entity.type
_entity.pdbx_description
1 polymer ?
#
loop_
_entity_poly.entity_id
_entity_poly.type
_entity_poly.pdbx_seq_one_letter_code
_entity_poly.pdbx_strand_id
1 'polypeptide(L)'
;MKVLGIESSCDETACAIVEDGKNILSNVVATQIPFHQIYKGVVPEIASRKHAEWILPVVRQALSEAQLDLSQVDAIAATNRPGLMGSLLVGLSFGKTLAWSAGKPFYAVNHMLGHMYAAHLVNDIPYPYIGLLVSGGHSIIAKVNGFDDLEILGTTIDDSVGEAFDKVAKYYDLGYPGGVIIDKLAKEGDPKAFTFPVPKMDKGDHRYDVSFSGLKTAVIHQADAFLNKGYEKTTANIAASFQETACRTLVSRLLRAVEDTGLTTVVAGGGVAANSRLRAMLAEHKELNCIFPPLKLCGDNGAMIAGVAYHFLKRGETSPLNTTACARIPQFKRGLANLEAFGRR
;
A
#
# COMPACT_ATOMS: atom_id res chain seq x y z
N MET A 1 2.02 25.75 -3.34
CA MET A 1 3.11 25.16 -2.51
C MET A 1 3.59 23.88 -3.19
N LYS A 2 4.88 23.84 -3.52
CA LYS A 2 5.54 22.70 -4.16
C LYS A 2 6.25 21.87 -3.08
N VAL A 3 5.83 20.62 -2.90
CA VAL A 3 6.41 19.71 -1.90
C VAL A 3 7.20 18.63 -2.61
N LEU A 4 8.45 18.41 -2.20
CA LEU A 4 9.27 17.29 -2.62
C LEU A 4 9.03 16.14 -1.64
N GLY A 5 8.50 15.01 -2.11
CA GLY A 5 8.22 13.83 -1.32
C GLY A 5 9.18 12.68 -1.64
N ILE A 6 9.72 12.07 -0.60
CA ILE A 6 10.64 10.92 -0.69
C ILE A 6 9.99 9.70 -0.07
N GLU A 7 9.95 8.60 -0.84
CA GLU A 7 9.49 7.29 -0.39
C GLU A 7 10.64 6.29 -0.47
N SER A 8 10.87 5.56 0.62
CA SER A 8 11.90 4.51 0.70
C SER A 8 11.58 3.45 1.75
N SER A 9 10.30 3.18 2.01
CA SER A 9 9.91 2.31 3.13
C SER A 9 10.18 0.81 2.89
N CYS A 10 10.30 0.38 1.64
CA CYS A 10 10.49 -1.05 1.30
C CYS A 10 11.54 -1.24 0.20
N ASP A 11 11.14 -1.49 -1.04
CA ASP A 11 12.00 -1.84 -2.17
C ASP A 11 11.85 -0.89 -3.38
N GLU A 12 11.14 0.22 -3.22
CA GLU A 12 11.09 1.34 -4.17
C GLU A 12 11.80 2.56 -3.60
N THR A 13 12.77 3.11 -4.34
CA THR A 13 13.30 4.44 -4.09
C THR A 13 12.55 5.43 -4.95
N ALA A 14 11.72 6.29 -4.35
CA ALA A 14 10.93 7.22 -5.12
C ALA A 14 11.05 8.65 -4.63
N CYS A 15 10.96 9.59 -5.58
CA CYS A 15 10.86 11.01 -5.31
C CYS A 15 9.86 11.66 -6.29
N ALA A 16 9.06 12.57 -5.76
CA ALA A 16 8.12 13.34 -6.56
C ALA A 16 8.07 14.78 -6.12
N ILE A 17 7.63 15.65 -7.03
CA ILE A 17 7.27 17.03 -6.71
C ILE A 17 5.78 17.20 -7.02
N VAL A 18 5.04 17.58 -5.98
CA VAL A 18 3.59 17.81 -6.07
C VAL A 18 3.29 19.23 -5.66
N GLU A 19 2.53 19.92 -6.51
CA GLU A 19 2.05 21.28 -6.25
C GLU A 19 0.64 21.22 -5.70
N ASP A 20 0.41 21.98 -4.63
CA ASP A 20 -0.89 22.13 -3.96
C ASP A 20 -1.60 20.81 -3.60
N GLY A 21 -0.79 19.78 -3.28
CA GLY A 21 -1.25 18.48 -2.84
C GLY A 21 -1.84 17.59 -3.94
N LYS A 22 -1.96 18.07 -5.18
CA LYS A 22 -2.63 17.33 -6.27
C LYS A 22 -1.87 17.33 -7.59
N ASN A 23 -1.34 18.48 -8.01
CA ASN A 23 -0.68 18.59 -9.30
C ASN A 23 0.69 17.93 -9.26
N ILE A 24 0.80 16.74 -9.85
CA ILE A 24 2.06 15.97 -9.90
C ILE A 24 2.93 16.56 -11.00
N LEU A 25 3.99 17.29 -10.61
CA LEU A 25 4.96 17.87 -11.55
C LEU A 25 5.98 16.83 -11.99
N SER A 26 6.37 15.92 -11.08
CA SER A 26 7.22 14.76 -11.39
C SER A 26 6.93 13.63 -10.40
N ASN A 27 7.17 12.38 -10.82
CA ASN A 27 7.10 11.22 -9.92
C ASN A 27 7.99 10.09 -10.43
N VAL A 28 9.22 10.05 -9.93
CA VAL A 28 10.26 9.10 -10.31
C VAL A 28 10.26 7.95 -9.32
N VAL A 29 10.21 6.74 -9.84
CA VAL A 29 10.24 5.50 -9.05
C VAL A 29 11.33 4.59 -9.60
N ALA A 30 12.31 4.25 -8.77
CA ALA A 30 13.34 3.26 -9.05
C ALA A 30 13.04 1.99 -8.25
N THR A 31 12.59 0.93 -8.93
CA THR A 31 12.23 -0.34 -8.29
C THR A 31 13.42 -1.27 -8.15
N GLN A 32 13.51 -1.93 -7.02
CA GLN A 32 14.55 -2.92 -6.70
C GLN A 32 14.11 -4.36 -7.01
N ILE A 33 12.91 -4.56 -7.58
CA ILE A 33 12.38 -5.90 -7.92
C ILE A 33 13.42 -6.79 -8.60
N PRO A 34 14.22 -6.34 -9.61
CA PRO A 34 15.19 -7.22 -10.26
C PRO A 34 16.27 -7.77 -9.32
N PHE A 35 16.61 -7.05 -8.25
CA PHE A 35 17.61 -7.49 -7.26
C PHE A 35 17.01 -8.45 -6.23
N HIS A 36 15.71 -8.39 -6.01
CA HIS A 36 15.00 -9.23 -5.04
C HIS A 36 14.42 -10.51 -5.66
N GLN A 37 14.23 -10.55 -6.97
CA GLN A 37 13.68 -11.70 -7.68
C GLN A 37 14.46 -13.00 -7.44
N ILE A 38 15.80 -12.94 -7.40
CA ILE A 38 16.66 -14.10 -7.14
C ILE A 38 16.44 -14.71 -5.75
N TYR A 39 15.97 -13.91 -4.79
CA TYR A 39 15.65 -14.33 -3.43
C TYR A 39 14.15 -14.66 -3.25
N LYS A 40 13.35 -14.41 -4.30
CA LYS A 40 11.88 -14.58 -4.28
C LYS A 40 11.23 -13.82 -3.10
N GLY A 41 11.66 -12.58 -2.88
CA GLY A 41 11.18 -11.70 -1.82
C GLY A 41 12.21 -10.66 -1.40
N VAL A 42 11.78 -9.59 -0.74
CA VAL A 42 12.63 -8.47 -0.33
C VAL A 42 13.68 -8.90 0.70
N VAL A 43 14.94 -8.52 0.45
CA VAL A 43 16.06 -8.67 1.39
C VAL A 43 16.38 -7.30 1.98
N PRO A 44 16.09 -7.05 3.27
CA PRO A 44 16.16 -5.71 3.87
C PRO A 44 17.53 -5.04 3.76
N GLU A 45 18.62 -5.82 3.85
CA GLU A 45 19.97 -5.27 3.73
C GLU A 45 20.28 -4.82 2.29
N ILE A 46 19.86 -5.58 1.29
CA ILE A 46 20.00 -5.19 -0.11
C ILE A 46 19.16 -3.93 -0.36
N ALA A 47 17.93 -3.90 0.14
CA ALA A 47 17.04 -2.76 -0.02
C ALA A 47 17.68 -1.47 0.51
N SER A 48 18.17 -1.48 1.75
CA SER A 48 18.77 -0.29 2.36
C SER A 48 20.02 0.20 1.60
N ARG A 49 20.87 -0.71 1.11
CA ARG A 49 22.05 -0.36 0.31
C ARG A 49 21.66 0.28 -1.03
N LYS A 50 20.64 -0.29 -1.71
CA LYS A 50 20.14 0.27 -2.98
C LYS A 50 19.50 1.64 -2.79
N HIS A 51 18.76 1.87 -1.72
CA HIS A 51 18.27 3.20 -1.40
C HIS A 51 19.42 4.22 -1.25
N ALA A 52 20.49 3.85 -0.54
CA ALA A 52 21.64 4.75 -0.37
C ALA A 52 22.33 5.08 -1.70
N GLU A 53 22.38 4.13 -2.63
CA GLU A 53 22.96 4.34 -3.97
C GLU A 53 22.06 5.22 -4.85
N TRP A 54 20.74 5.07 -4.75
CA TRP A 54 19.79 5.61 -5.72
C TRP A 54 19.10 6.91 -5.32
N ILE A 55 19.06 7.22 -4.02
CA ILE A 55 18.26 8.35 -3.54
C ILE A 55 18.66 9.68 -4.16
N LEU A 56 19.96 9.97 -4.29
CA LEU A 56 20.42 11.22 -4.90
C LEU A 56 20.13 11.29 -6.40
N PRO A 57 20.44 10.26 -7.22
CA PRO A 57 20.01 10.21 -8.63
C PRO A 57 18.51 10.39 -8.82
N VAL A 58 17.68 9.71 -8.03
CA VAL A 58 16.21 9.77 -8.12
C VAL A 58 15.69 11.18 -7.79
N VAL A 59 16.22 11.83 -6.75
CA VAL A 59 15.84 13.20 -6.40
C VAL A 59 16.26 14.19 -7.48
N ARG A 60 17.47 14.06 -8.04
CA ARG A 60 17.93 14.90 -9.16
C ARG A 60 17.06 14.74 -10.39
N GLN A 61 16.68 13.51 -10.71
CA GLN A 61 15.78 13.22 -11.83
C GLN A 61 14.40 13.84 -11.59
N ALA A 62 13.83 13.72 -10.40
CA ALA A 62 12.54 14.30 -10.07
C ALA A 62 12.53 15.83 -10.22
N LEU A 63 13.59 16.52 -9.78
CA LEU A 63 13.75 17.96 -9.98
C LEU A 63 13.88 18.31 -11.48
N SER A 64 14.68 17.55 -12.22
CA SER A 64 14.86 17.75 -13.67
C SER A 64 13.56 17.56 -14.45
N GLU A 65 12.80 16.50 -14.18
CA GLU A 65 11.50 16.23 -14.82
C GLU A 65 10.47 17.31 -14.50
N ALA A 66 10.48 17.85 -13.28
CA ALA A 66 9.64 18.97 -12.88
C ALA A 66 10.13 20.32 -13.45
N GLN A 67 11.32 20.38 -14.06
CA GLN A 67 11.98 21.60 -14.53
C GLN A 67 12.17 22.63 -13.39
N LEU A 68 12.56 22.17 -12.21
CA LEU A 68 12.73 22.98 -11.00
C LEU A 68 14.13 22.79 -10.40
N ASP A 69 14.64 23.89 -9.84
CA ASP A 69 15.74 23.84 -8.89
C ASP A 69 15.21 23.62 -7.46
N LEU A 70 16.08 23.10 -6.58
CA LEU A 70 15.72 22.87 -5.17
C LEU A 70 15.28 24.17 -4.46
N SER A 71 15.79 25.32 -4.87
CA SER A 71 15.39 26.63 -4.33
C SER A 71 13.91 26.94 -4.55
N GLN A 72 13.30 26.40 -5.62
CA GLN A 72 11.91 26.61 -6.01
C GLN A 72 10.92 25.61 -5.34
N VAL A 73 11.45 24.64 -4.60
CA VAL A 73 10.67 23.74 -3.74
C VAL A 73 10.38 24.45 -2.43
N ASP A 74 9.15 24.41 -1.95
CA ASP A 74 8.74 25.10 -0.73
C ASP A 74 8.97 24.28 0.55
N ALA A 75 8.87 22.94 0.46
CA ALA A 75 9.02 22.04 1.60
C ALA A 75 9.46 20.64 1.16
N ILE A 76 10.03 19.87 2.09
CA ILE A 76 10.49 18.52 1.88
C ILE A 76 9.77 17.57 2.83
N ALA A 77 9.35 16.43 2.32
CA ALA A 77 8.72 15.37 3.09
C ALA A 77 9.42 14.03 2.83
N ALA A 78 9.47 13.18 3.83
CA ALA A 78 9.98 11.82 3.68
C ALA A 78 9.19 10.85 4.56
N THR A 79 9.08 9.61 4.10
CA THR A 79 8.46 8.54 4.88
C THR A 79 9.31 8.19 6.09
N ASN A 80 8.65 8.12 7.26
CA ASN A 80 9.33 7.73 8.50
C ASN A 80 8.78 6.45 9.13
N ARG A 81 7.60 5.97 8.70
CA ARG A 81 6.91 4.79 9.25
C ARG A 81 5.72 4.36 8.39
N PRO A 82 5.22 3.09 8.49
CA PRO A 82 6.03 1.93 8.83
C PRO A 82 6.91 1.55 7.64
N GLY A 83 7.82 0.56 7.82
CA GLY A 83 8.65 0.02 6.75
C GLY A 83 9.90 -0.71 7.26
N LEU A 84 10.77 -1.08 6.35
CA LEU A 84 12.06 -1.67 6.66
C LEU A 84 12.97 -0.59 7.30
N MET A 85 13.46 -0.86 8.51
CA MET A 85 14.19 0.15 9.29
C MET A 85 15.36 0.77 8.52
N GLY A 86 16.20 -0.05 7.86
CA GLY A 86 17.35 0.43 7.09
C GLY A 86 16.93 1.29 5.90
N SER A 87 15.87 0.90 5.20
CA SER A 87 15.30 1.63 4.07
C SER A 87 14.72 2.98 4.50
N LEU A 88 13.90 2.99 5.55
CA LEU A 88 13.35 4.23 6.13
C LEU A 88 14.45 5.21 6.57
N LEU A 89 15.52 4.70 7.23
CA LEU A 89 16.61 5.54 7.71
C LEU A 89 17.30 6.27 6.57
N VAL A 90 17.46 5.65 5.39
CA VAL A 90 18.08 6.30 4.23
C VAL A 90 17.23 7.48 3.76
N GLY A 91 15.96 7.26 3.42
CA GLY A 91 15.08 8.32 2.91
C GLY A 91 14.84 9.43 3.92
N LEU A 92 14.58 9.06 5.18
CA LEU A 92 14.34 10.01 6.26
C LEU A 92 15.57 10.89 6.54
N SER A 93 16.78 10.28 6.63
CA SER A 93 18.01 11.04 6.87
C SER A 93 18.34 11.95 5.71
N PHE A 94 18.19 11.45 4.48
CA PHE A 94 18.40 12.25 3.28
C PHE A 94 17.42 13.43 3.23
N GLY A 95 16.12 13.20 3.43
CA GLY A 95 15.08 14.24 3.41
C GLY A 95 15.32 15.32 4.47
N LYS A 96 15.65 14.93 5.71
CA LYS A 96 16.00 15.86 6.78
C LYS A 96 17.23 16.72 6.45
N THR A 97 18.28 16.07 5.94
CA THR A 97 19.52 16.77 5.56
C THR A 97 19.28 17.73 4.42
N LEU A 98 18.51 17.31 3.41
CA LEU A 98 18.15 18.15 2.27
C LEU A 98 17.32 19.38 2.73
N ALA A 99 16.34 19.19 3.62
CA ALA A 99 15.54 20.26 4.17
C ALA A 99 16.38 21.25 4.97
N TRP A 100 17.24 20.73 5.85
CA TRP A 100 18.14 21.56 6.67
C TRP A 100 19.10 22.38 5.82
N SER A 101 19.76 21.73 4.84
CA SER A 101 20.75 22.40 3.99
C SER A 101 20.12 23.48 3.08
N ALA A 102 18.86 23.28 2.67
CA ALA A 102 18.12 24.22 1.85
C ALA A 102 17.33 25.28 2.67
N GLY A 103 17.34 25.21 3.99
CA GLY A 103 16.56 26.09 4.86
C GLY A 103 15.04 25.94 4.66
N LYS A 104 14.56 24.74 4.33
CA LYS A 104 13.14 24.44 4.04
C LYS A 104 12.47 23.69 5.19
N PRO A 105 11.17 23.87 5.41
CA PRO A 105 10.41 23.05 6.34
C PRO A 105 10.44 21.57 5.95
N PHE A 106 10.43 20.71 6.96
CA PHE A 106 10.42 19.26 6.81
C PHE A 106 9.17 18.64 7.44
N TYR A 107 8.58 17.63 6.79
CA TYR A 107 7.52 16.82 7.36
C TYR A 107 7.78 15.32 7.20
N ALA A 108 7.69 14.57 8.31
CA ALA A 108 7.84 13.13 8.34
C ALA A 108 6.47 12.46 8.15
N VAL A 109 6.32 11.70 7.09
CA VAL A 109 5.03 11.15 6.65
C VAL A 109 4.88 9.69 7.04
N ASN A 110 3.67 9.33 7.50
CA ASN A 110 3.25 7.96 7.62
C ASN A 110 2.89 7.40 6.22
N HIS A 111 3.60 6.37 5.78
CA HIS A 111 3.44 5.67 4.50
C HIS A 111 1.98 5.26 4.20
N MET A 112 1.25 4.84 5.24
CA MET A 112 -0.13 4.39 5.08
C MET A 112 -1.09 5.52 4.77
N LEU A 113 -0.85 6.72 5.35
CA LEU A 113 -1.58 7.93 4.96
C LEU A 113 -1.32 8.27 3.49
N GLY A 114 -0.07 8.08 3.03
CA GLY A 114 0.30 8.24 1.62
C GLY A 114 -0.57 7.36 0.71
N HIS A 115 -0.63 6.07 0.99
CA HIS A 115 -1.46 5.16 0.21
C HIS A 115 -2.96 5.48 0.23
N MET A 116 -3.50 5.88 1.39
CA MET A 116 -4.90 6.32 1.48
C MET A 116 -5.14 7.61 0.70
N TYR A 117 -4.12 8.46 0.60
CA TYR A 117 -4.19 9.72 -0.15
C TYR A 117 -3.97 9.57 -1.66
N ALA A 118 -3.37 8.48 -2.12
CA ALA A 118 -2.96 8.31 -3.52
C ALA A 118 -4.08 8.56 -4.54
N ALA A 119 -5.33 8.17 -4.22
CA ALA A 119 -6.49 8.43 -5.07
C ALA A 119 -6.88 9.92 -5.12
N HIS A 120 -6.63 10.68 -4.06
CA HIS A 120 -6.90 12.12 -3.98
C HIS A 120 -6.00 12.97 -4.88
N LEU A 121 -4.84 12.44 -5.29
CA LEU A 121 -3.95 13.11 -6.24
C LEU A 121 -4.62 13.39 -7.60
N VAL A 122 -5.60 12.57 -7.97
CA VAL A 122 -6.24 12.62 -9.30
C VAL A 122 -7.76 12.73 -9.25
N ASN A 123 -8.35 12.69 -8.05
CA ASN A 123 -9.79 12.77 -7.85
C ASN A 123 -10.12 13.75 -6.73
N ASP A 124 -11.28 14.40 -6.81
CA ASP A 124 -11.89 15.10 -5.69
C ASP A 124 -12.81 14.14 -4.95
N ILE A 125 -12.32 13.64 -3.81
CA ILE A 125 -13.04 12.63 -3.01
C ILE A 125 -13.51 13.28 -1.72
N PRO A 126 -14.83 13.41 -1.52
CA PRO A 126 -15.35 13.95 -0.28
C PRO A 126 -15.18 12.96 0.88
N TYR A 127 -14.93 13.49 2.06
CA TYR A 127 -14.94 12.73 3.32
C TYR A 127 -16.36 12.78 3.93
N PRO A 128 -16.79 11.77 4.73
CA PRO A 128 -16.07 10.52 5.00
C PRO A 128 -16.28 9.44 3.92
N TYR A 129 -15.38 8.45 3.87
CA TYR A 129 -15.50 7.28 2.99
C TYR A 129 -14.91 6.02 3.67
N ILE A 130 -15.15 4.83 3.08
CA ILE A 130 -14.48 3.59 3.50
C ILE A 130 -13.20 3.41 2.71
N GLY A 131 -12.06 3.39 3.41
CA GLY A 131 -10.74 3.12 2.83
C GLY A 131 -10.41 1.62 2.88
N LEU A 132 -9.94 1.07 1.77
CA LEU A 132 -9.37 -0.28 1.66
C LEU A 132 -7.88 -0.16 1.32
N LEU A 133 -7.00 -0.29 2.31
CA LEU A 133 -5.56 -0.32 2.10
C LEU A 133 -5.10 -1.77 2.00
N VAL A 134 -4.59 -2.15 0.83
CA VAL A 134 -4.12 -3.52 0.54
C VAL A 134 -2.77 -3.49 -0.18
N SER A 135 -1.73 -3.97 0.50
CA SER A 135 -0.35 -3.95 0.03
C SER A 135 0.40 -5.24 0.39
N GLY A 136 1.68 -5.32 0.08
CA GLY A 136 2.57 -6.40 0.53
C GLY A 136 2.64 -6.54 2.05
N GLY A 137 2.58 -5.43 2.79
CA GLY A 137 2.70 -5.42 4.25
C GLY A 137 1.38 -5.26 5.01
N HIS A 138 0.32 -4.76 4.37
CA HIS A 138 -0.89 -4.32 5.07
C HIS A 138 -2.18 -4.75 4.36
N SER A 139 -3.19 -5.08 5.17
CA SER A 139 -4.58 -5.25 4.72
C SER A 139 -5.46 -4.62 5.78
N ILE A 140 -6.05 -3.44 5.46
CA ILE A 140 -6.76 -2.59 6.41
C ILE A 140 -8.05 -2.09 5.78
N ILE A 141 -9.12 -2.12 6.58
CA ILE A 141 -10.38 -1.44 6.30
C ILE A 141 -10.54 -0.33 7.32
N ALA A 142 -10.75 0.90 6.86
CA ALA A 142 -10.86 2.06 7.72
C ALA A 142 -12.02 2.96 7.30
N LYS A 143 -12.66 3.64 8.26
CA LYS A 143 -13.46 4.82 7.99
C LYS A 143 -12.52 6.02 7.96
N VAL A 144 -12.50 6.73 6.86
CA VAL A 144 -11.62 7.88 6.63
C VAL A 144 -12.47 9.14 6.74
N ASN A 145 -12.29 9.90 7.82
CA ASN A 145 -13.02 11.13 8.09
C ASN A 145 -12.27 12.38 7.61
N GLY A 146 -10.97 12.23 7.31
CA GLY A 146 -10.08 13.29 6.84
C GLY A 146 -8.75 12.71 6.38
N PHE A 147 -7.89 13.53 5.79
CA PHE A 147 -6.60 13.05 5.29
C PHE A 147 -5.67 12.52 6.39
N ASP A 148 -5.89 12.90 7.64
CA ASP A 148 -5.16 12.47 8.84
C ASP A 148 -6.08 11.86 9.93
N ASP A 149 -7.37 11.71 9.64
CA ASP A 149 -8.36 11.18 10.57
C ASP A 149 -8.93 9.86 10.03
N LEU A 150 -8.34 8.76 10.50
CA LEU A 150 -8.71 7.40 10.13
C LEU A 150 -9.14 6.61 11.37
N GLU A 151 -10.32 6.03 11.28
CA GLU A 151 -10.83 5.05 12.22
C GLU A 151 -10.63 3.65 11.63
N ILE A 152 -9.71 2.86 12.18
CA ILE A 152 -9.46 1.50 11.71
C ILE A 152 -10.61 0.59 12.16
N LEU A 153 -11.33 0.03 11.21
CA LEU A 153 -12.42 -0.91 11.45
C LEU A 153 -11.91 -2.36 11.53
N GLY A 154 -11.03 -2.74 10.59
CA GLY A 154 -10.46 -4.08 10.55
C GLY A 154 -9.05 -4.11 9.95
N THR A 155 -8.31 -5.15 10.33
CA THR A 155 -6.94 -5.40 9.83
C THR A 155 -6.77 -6.88 9.50
N THR A 156 -5.64 -7.22 8.84
CA THR A 156 -5.25 -8.63 8.86
C THR A 156 -4.77 -9.03 10.26
N ILE A 157 -5.14 -10.24 10.67
CA ILE A 157 -4.69 -10.81 11.96
C ILE A 157 -3.44 -11.67 11.83
N ASP A 158 -3.03 -11.94 10.59
CA ASP A 158 -1.88 -12.77 10.24
C ASP A 158 -1.16 -12.22 8.99
N ASP A 159 -0.97 -13.00 7.93
CA ASP A 159 -0.38 -12.51 6.68
C ASP A 159 -1.24 -11.39 6.06
N SER A 160 -0.62 -10.38 5.47
CA SER A 160 -1.34 -9.47 4.56
C SER A 160 -1.74 -10.21 3.28
N VAL A 161 -2.68 -9.66 2.52
CA VAL A 161 -3.10 -10.26 1.25
C VAL A 161 -1.94 -10.32 0.25
N GLY A 162 -1.15 -9.26 0.12
CA GLY A 162 0.00 -9.23 -0.78
C GLY A 162 1.08 -10.23 -0.37
N GLU A 163 1.39 -10.33 0.92
CA GLU A 163 2.32 -11.34 1.45
C GLU A 163 1.84 -12.77 1.17
N ALA A 164 0.53 -13.03 1.25
CA ALA A 164 -0.04 -14.32 0.89
C ALA A 164 0.14 -14.62 -0.61
N PHE A 165 -0.06 -13.63 -1.49
CA PHE A 165 0.23 -13.76 -2.92
C PHE A 165 1.70 -14.08 -3.19
N ASP A 166 2.62 -13.36 -2.56
CA ASP A 166 4.07 -13.59 -2.73
C ASP A 166 4.49 -14.99 -2.23
N LYS A 167 3.98 -15.43 -1.08
CA LYS A 167 4.28 -16.74 -0.52
C LYS A 167 3.74 -17.89 -1.38
N VAL A 168 2.54 -17.75 -1.95
CA VAL A 168 1.96 -18.74 -2.87
C VAL A 168 2.77 -18.77 -4.16
N ALA A 169 3.09 -17.62 -4.76
CA ALA A 169 3.92 -17.55 -5.96
C ALA A 169 5.31 -18.16 -5.73
N LYS A 170 5.93 -17.87 -4.58
CA LYS A 170 7.22 -18.45 -4.20
C LYS A 170 7.18 -19.96 -4.12
N TYR A 171 6.13 -20.53 -3.52
CA TYR A 171 5.99 -21.98 -3.38
C TYR A 171 5.88 -22.69 -4.74
N TYR A 172 5.08 -22.14 -5.66
CA TYR A 172 4.90 -22.69 -6.99
C TYR A 172 5.98 -22.26 -7.99
N ASP A 173 7.06 -21.61 -7.52
CA ASP A 173 8.17 -21.15 -8.35
C ASP A 173 7.77 -20.20 -9.49
N LEU A 174 6.76 -19.37 -9.27
CA LEU A 174 6.21 -18.47 -10.29
C LEU A 174 7.03 -17.19 -10.46
N GLY A 175 7.80 -16.80 -9.43
CA GLY A 175 8.61 -15.58 -9.41
C GLY A 175 8.13 -14.54 -8.41
N TYR A 176 8.63 -13.31 -8.55
CA TYR A 176 8.35 -12.15 -7.68
C TYR A 176 8.24 -10.87 -8.51
N PRO A 177 7.30 -9.93 -8.21
CA PRO A 177 6.29 -9.99 -7.15
C PRO A 177 5.12 -10.93 -7.51
N GLY A 178 4.70 -11.71 -6.51
CA GLY A 178 3.71 -12.77 -6.70
C GLY A 178 2.33 -12.28 -7.12
N GLY A 179 1.90 -11.14 -6.58
CA GLY A 179 0.59 -10.57 -6.87
C GLY A 179 0.37 -10.29 -8.36
N VAL A 180 1.36 -9.72 -9.04
CA VAL A 180 1.31 -9.41 -10.49
C VAL A 180 1.27 -10.70 -11.32
N ILE A 181 2.09 -11.68 -10.94
CA ILE A 181 2.22 -12.94 -11.68
C ILE A 181 0.95 -13.78 -11.52
N ILE A 182 0.41 -13.89 -10.30
CA ILE A 182 -0.83 -14.61 -10.03
C ILE A 182 -2.00 -13.95 -10.76
N ASP A 183 -2.10 -12.60 -10.75
CA ASP A 183 -3.17 -11.89 -11.47
C ASP A 183 -3.14 -12.15 -12.98
N LYS A 184 -1.94 -12.25 -13.57
CA LYS A 184 -1.77 -12.61 -14.97
C LYS A 184 -2.17 -14.06 -15.24
N LEU A 185 -1.64 -15.00 -14.45
CA LEU A 185 -1.88 -16.43 -14.61
C LEU A 185 -3.33 -16.83 -14.35
N ALA A 186 -3.99 -16.17 -13.41
CA ALA A 186 -5.40 -16.39 -13.08
C ALA A 186 -6.36 -16.16 -14.25
N LYS A 187 -5.96 -15.35 -15.24
CA LYS A 187 -6.77 -15.13 -16.47
C LYS A 187 -6.84 -16.34 -17.38
N GLU A 188 -5.92 -17.30 -17.23
CA GLU A 188 -5.82 -18.53 -18.00
C GLU A 188 -6.49 -19.71 -17.26
N GLY A 189 -6.92 -19.52 -16.01
CA GLY A 189 -7.52 -20.54 -15.15
C GLY A 189 -9.00 -20.31 -14.87
N ASP A 190 -9.63 -21.34 -14.30
CA ASP A 190 -11.02 -21.24 -13.84
C ASP A 190 -11.05 -20.99 -12.31
N PRO A 191 -11.67 -19.90 -11.83
CA PRO A 191 -11.79 -19.61 -10.41
C PRO A 191 -12.66 -20.60 -9.63
N LYS A 192 -13.40 -21.47 -10.32
CA LYS A 192 -14.23 -22.53 -9.73
C LYS A 192 -13.51 -23.87 -9.61
N ALA A 193 -12.28 -23.99 -10.11
CA ALA A 193 -11.54 -25.25 -10.09
C ALA A 193 -11.23 -25.74 -8.66
N PHE A 194 -11.05 -24.82 -7.71
CA PHE A 194 -10.83 -25.14 -6.30
C PHE A 194 -11.79 -24.39 -5.42
N THR A 195 -12.29 -25.05 -4.36
CA THR A 195 -13.11 -24.42 -3.32
C THR A 195 -12.27 -24.25 -2.05
N PHE A 196 -11.36 -23.26 -2.08
CA PHE A 196 -10.50 -22.99 -0.91
C PHE A 196 -11.29 -22.41 0.28
N PRO A 197 -10.85 -22.71 1.52
CA PRO A 197 -11.54 -22.27 2.72
C PRO A 197 -11.45 -20.75 2.91
N VAL A 198 -12.55 -20.16 3.38
CA VAL A 198 -12.63 -18.76 3.83
C VAL A 198 -12.69 -18.74 5.35
N PRO A 199 -11.87 -17.95 6.04
CA PRO A 199 -11.92 -17.85 7.49
C PRO A 199 -13.28 -17.34 7.98
N LYS A 200 -13.87 -18.04 8.94
CA LYS A 200 -15.11 -17.62 9.62
C LYS A 200 -14.74 -16.70 10.79
N MET A 201 -14.80 -15.40 10.58
CA MET A 201 -14.46 -14.37 11.58
C MET A 201 -15.64 -13.40 11.72
N ASP A 202 -16.81 -13.94 12.11
CA ASP A 202 -18.07 -13.19 11.99
C ASP A 202 -18.55 -12.58 13.32
N LYS A 203 -17.78 -12.74 14.41
CA LYS A 203 -18.23 -12.36 15.76
C LYS A 203 -17.24 -11.46 16.48
N GLY A 204 -17.78 -10.54 17.30
CA GLY A 204 -17.01 -9.67 18.19
C GLY A 204 -16.10 -8.71 17.45
N ASP A 205 -14.94 -8.47 18.03
CA ASP A 205 -13.95 -7.49 17.54
C ASP A 205 -13.30 -7.83 16.20
N HIS A 206 -13.61 -9.01 15.63
CA HIS A 206 -13.08 -9.48 14.33
C HIS A 206 -14.02 -9.29 13.15
N ARG A 207 -15.12 -8.55 13.34
CA ARG A 207 -16.18 -8.40 12.33
C ARG A 207 -15.67 -7.93 10.97
N TYR A 208 -14.66 -7.06 10.96
CA TYR A 208 -14.06 -6.49 9.75
C TYR A 208 -12.64 -7.01 9.47
N ASP A 209 -12.09 -7.85 10.34
CA ASP A 209 -10.76 -8.40 10.18
C ASP A 209 -10.70 -9.43 9.04
N VAL A 210 -9.53 -9.59 8.46
CA VAL A 210 -9.20 -10.59 7.45
C VAL A 210 -8.08 -11.51 7.93
N SER A 211 -8.00 -12.70 7.34
CA SER A 211 -6.93 -13.67 7.59
C SER A 211 -6.59 -14.37 6.28
N PHE A 212 -5.31 -14.55 6.00
CA PHE A 212 -4.83 -15.18 4.78
C PHE A 212 -3.88 -16.36 5.02
N SER A 213 -3.34 -16.54 6.23
CA SER A 213 -2.41 -17.65 6.53
C SER A 213 -3.06 -19.02 6.37
N GLY A 214 -4.35 -19.17 6.76
CA GLY A 214 -5.11 -20.39 6.54
C GLY A 214 -5.35 -20.68 5.05
N LEU A 215 -5.75 -19.67 4.29
CA LEU A 215 -5.92 -19.77 2.83
C LEU A 215 -4.61 -20.15 2.15
N LYS A 216 -3.51 -19.44 2.45
CA LYS A 216 -2.17 -19.74 1.95
C LYS A 216 -1.78 -21.20 2.23
N THR A 217 -1.97 -21.67 3.46
CA THR A 217 -1.65 -23.03 3.87
C THR A 217 -2.46 -24.07 3.11
N ALA A 218 -3.76 -23.83 2.91
CA ALA A 218 -4.62 -24.70 2.11
C ALA A 218 -4.13 -24.80 0.67
N VAL A 219 -3.79 -23.67 0.05
CA VAL A 219 -3.28 -23.62 -1.33
C VAL A 219 -1.93 -24.33 -1.47
N ILE A 220 -1.00 -24.13 -0.52
CA ILE A 220 0.35 -24.67 -0.59
C ILE A 220 0.38 -26.17 -0.27
N HIS A 221 -0.30 -26.60 0.79
CA HIS A 221 -0.12 -27.94 1.34
C HIS A 221 -1.31 -28.88 1.13
N GLN A 222 -2.47 -28.36 0.79
CA GLN A 222 -3.72 -29.13 0.78
C GLN A 222 -4.54 -28.92 -0.51
N ALA A 223 -3.95 -28.38 -1.58
CA ALA A 223 -4.69 -28.03 -2.80
C ALA A 223 -5.55 -29.19 -3.32
N ASP A 224 -5.02 -30.41 -3.31
CA ASP A 224 -5.74 -31.61 -3.78
C ASP A 224 -7.05 -31.89 -3.05
N ALA A 225 -7.12 -31.54 -1.77
CA ALA A 225 -8.34 -31.72 -0.95
C ALA A 225 -9.47 -30.74 -1.36
N PHE A 226 -9.14 -29.67 -2.07
CA PHE A 226 -10.07 -28.60 -2.46
C PHE A 226 -10.37 -28.59 -3.96
N LEU A 227 -9.77 -29.51 -4.73
CA LEU A 227 -10.01 -29.64 -6.18
C LEU A 227 -11.43 -30.13 -6.44
N ASN A 228 -12.19 -29.39 -7.24
CA ASN A 228 -13.54 -29.72 -7.58
C ASN A 228 -13.59 -30.81 -8.70
N LYS A 229 -14.64 -31.65 -8.65
CA LYS A 229 -14.80 -32.74 -9.61
C LYS A 229 -14.91 -32.18 -11.03
N GLY A 230 -14.15 -32.78 -11.95
CA GLY A 230 -14.15 -32.42 -13.38
C GLY A 230 -13.13 -31.34 -13.76
N TYR A 231 -12.34 -30.83 -12.80
CA TYR A 231 -11.25 -29.91 -13.05
C TYR A 231 -9.88 -30.58 -12.96
N GLU A 232 -8.93 -30.00 -13.66
CA GLU A 232 -7.51 -30.39 -13.56
C GLU A 232 -6.75 -29.48 -12.60
N LYS A 233 -5.80 -30.07 -11.87
CA LYS A 233 -4.87 -29.32 -11.01
C LYS A 233 -3.79 -28.66 -11.85
N THR A 234 -4.10 -27.52 -12.46
CA THR A 234 -3.13 -26.67 -13.14
C THR A 234 -2.74 -25.49 -12.27
N THR A 235 -1.56 -24.93 -12.52
CA THR A 235 -1.11 -23.72 -11.80
C THR A 235 -2.01 -22.53 -12.09
N ALA A 236 -2.56 -22.43 -13.31
CA ALA A 236 -3.52 -21.41 -13.69
C ALA A 236 -4.83 -21.53 -12.89
N ASN A 237 -5.37 -22.75 -12.74
CA ASN A 237 -6.57 -23.01 -11.93
C ASN A 237 -6.33 -22.71 -10.44
N ILE A 238 -5.16 -23.07 -9.91
CA ILE A 238 -4.77 -22.73 -8.53
C ILE A 238 -4.71 -21.21 -8.36
N ALA A 239 -4.04 -20.50 -9.28
CA ALA A 239 -3.91 -19.05 -9.23
C ALA A 239 -5.28 -18.35 -9.31
N ALA A 240 -6.16 -18.79 -10.22
CA ALA A 240 -7.50 -18.23 -10.38
C ALA A 240 -8.37 -18.43 -9.14
N SER A 241 -8.41 -19.65 -8.59
CA SER A 241 -9.23 -19.98 -7.43
C SER A 241 -8.67 -19.36 -6.14
N PHE A 242 -7.35 -19.26 -5.99
CA PHE A 242 -6.71 -18.56 -4.87
C PHE A 242 -7.03 -17.08 -4.90
N GLN A 243 -6.80 -16.40 -6.04
CA GLN A 243 -7.10 -14.99 -6.23
C GLN A 243 -8.58 -14.67 -5.97
N GLU A 244 -9.49 -15.49 -6.52
CA GLU A 244 -10.93 -15.37 -6.30
C GLU A 244 -11.27 -15.40 -4.81
N THR A 245 -10.71 -16.38 -4.07
CA THR A 245 -10.97 -16.56 -2.64
C THR A 245 -10.38 -15.41 -1.82
N ALA A 246 -9.16 -14.96 -2.14
CA ALA A 246 -8.52 -13.85 -1.44
C ALA A 246 -9.27 -12.53 -1.65
N CYS A 247 -9.65 -12.21 -2.90
CA CYS A 247 -10.43 -11.01 -3.21
C CYS A 247 -11.81 -11.04 -2.54
N ARG A 248 -12.52 -12.18 -2.60
CA ARG A 248 -13.80 -12.36 -1.94
C ARG A 248 -13.72 -12.18 -0.43
N THR A 249 -12.64 -12.62 0.21
CA THR A 249 -12.40 -12.39 1.64
C THR A 249 -12.34 -10.89 1.94
N LEU A 250 -11.58 -10.12 1.17
CA LEU A 250 -11.48 -8.66 1.32
C LEU A 250 -12.85 -7.97 1.11
N VAL A 251 -13.48 -8.27 -0.04
CA VAL A 251 -14.72 -7.61 -0.44
C VAL A 251 -15.85 -7.90 0.56
N SER A 252 -15.97 -9.14 1.05
CA SER A 252 -17.00 -9.48 2.04
C SER A 252 -16.89 -8.68 3.35
N ARG A 253 -15.65 -8.36 3.81
CA ARG A 253 -15.43 -7.55 5.01
C ARG A 253 -15.64 -6.07 4.74
N LEU A 254 -15.24 -5.61 3.56
CA LEU A 254 -15.48 -4.25 3.10
C LEU A 254 -16.98 -3.93 3.02
N LEU A 255 -17.77 -4.84 2.43
CA LEU A 255 -19.22 -4.67 2.32
C LEU A 255 -19.91 -4.60 3.69
N ARG A 256 -19.43 -5.36 4.67
CA ARG A 256 -19.92 -5.21 6.05
C ARG A 256 -19.64 -3.83 6.63
N ALA A 257 -18.45 -3.29 6.38
CA ALA A 257 -18.10 -1.94 6.82
C ALA A 257 -18.99 -0.89 6.13
N VAL A 258 -19.28 -1.07 4.85
CA VAL A 258 -20.23 -0.24 4.09
C VAL A 258 -21.64 -0.31 4.70
N GLU A 259 -22.15 -1.53 4.94
CA GLU A 259 -23.48 -1.75 5.53
C GLU A 259 -23.61 -1.11 6.91
N ASP A 260 -22.63 -1.35 7.80
CA ASP A 260 -22.70 -0.87 9.19
C ASP A 260 -22.51 0.65 9.30
N THR A 261 -21.76 1.27 8.37
CA THR A 261 -21.50 2.73 8.40
C THR A 261 -22.45 3.53 7.52
N GLY A 262 -23.14 2.90 6.58
CA GLY A 262 -23.97 3.56 5.57
C GLY A 262 -23.17 4.35 4.52
N LEU A 263 -21.83 4.24 4.51
CA LEU A 263 -20.97 4.94 3.55
C LEU A 263 -20.82 4.12 2.27
N THR A 264 -21.26 4.66 1.13
CA THR A 264 -21.20 3.98 -0.17
C THR A 264 -19.98 4.33 -1.02
N THR A 265 -19.22 5.37 -0.64
CA THR A 265 -17.93 5.66 -1.29
C THR A 265 -16.83 4.79 -0.71
N VAL A 266 -16.15 4.05 -1.57
CA VAL A 266 -15.02 3.18 -1.25
C VAL A 266 -13.78 3.66 -1.99
N VAL A 267 -12.68 3.87 -1.27
CA VAL A 267 -11.40 4.27 -1.86
C VAL A 267 -10.37 3.17 -1.56
N ALA A 268 -9.81 2.58 -2.62
CA ALA A 268 -8.77 1.57 -2.47
C ALA A 268 -7.38 2.18 -2.67
N GLY A 269 -6.39 1.68 -1.93
CA GLY A 269 -4.98 2.07 -2.03
C GLY A 269 -4.03 0.90 -1.77
N GLY A 270 -2.75 1.08 -2.10
CA GLY A 270 -1.73 0.04 -1.98
C GLY A 270 -1.59 -0.83 -3.25
N GLY A 271 -0.46 -1.54 -3.35
CA GLY A 271 -0.11 -2.29 -4.56
C GLY A 271 -1.15 -3.33 -4.99
N VAL A 272 -1.83 -3.99 -4.04
CA VAL A 272 -2.87 -4.99 -4.36
C VAL A 272 -4.16 -4.33 -4.89
N ALA A 273 -4.36 -3.02 -4.70
CA ALA A 273 -5.45 -2.30 -5.34
C ALA A 273 -5.33 -2.26 -6.89
N ALA A 274 -4.17 -2.62 -7.44
CA ALA A 274 -3.97 -2.83 -8.88
C ALA A 274 -4.53 -4.16 -9.39
N ASN A 275 -4.82 -5.13 -8.50
CA ASN A 275 -5.30 -6.47 -8.87
C ASN A 275 -6.61 -6.40 -9.68
N SER A 276 -6.61 -7.06 -10.84
CA SER A 276 -7.72 -6.97 -11.81
C SER A 276 -9.00 -7.61 -11.27
N ARG A 277 -8.91 -8.72 -10.51
CA ARG A 277 -10.09 -9.40 -9.98
C ARG A 277 -10.73 -8.62 -8.83
N LEU A 278 -9.91 -8.02 -7.95
CA LEU A 278 -10.42 -7.14 -6.88
C LEU A 278 -11.21 -5.97 -7.46
N ARG A 279 -10.66 -5.32 -8.49
CA ARG A 279 -11.34 -4.22 -9.20
C ARG A 279 -12.64 -4.68 -9.85
N ALA A 280 -12.61 -5.82 -10.55
CA ALA A 280 -13.79 -6.39 -11.19
C ALA A 280 -14.88 -6.74 -10.17
N MET A 281 -14.49 -7.39 -9.06
CA MET A 281 -15.44 -7.79 -8.01
C MET A 281 -16.10 -6.58 -7.34
N LEU A 282 -15.35 -5.51 -7.05
CA LEU A 282 -15.93 -4.27 -6.52
C LEU A 282 -16.80 -3.55 -7.55
N ALA A 283 -16.49 -3.63 -8.84
CA ALA A 283 -17.30 -3.06 -9.91
C ALA A 283 -18.66 -3.79 -10.13
N GLU A 284 -18.80 -5.02 -9.62
CA GLU A 284 -20.07 -5.77 -9.61
C GLU A 284 -21.10 -5.10 -8.67
N HIS A 285 -20.64 -4.36 -7.65
CA HIS A 285 -21.47 -3.65 -6.66
C HIS A 285 -21.81 -2.25 -7.16
N LYS A 286 -22.88 -2.15 -7.95
CA LYS A 286 -23.32 -0.89 -8.60
C LYS A 286 -23.80 0.19 -7.63
N GLU A 287 -24.16 -0.19 -6.42
CA GLU A 287 -24.55 0.69 -5.32
C GLU A 287 -23.35 1.43 -4.70
N LEU A 288 -22.11 0.99 -4.99
CA LEU A 288 -20.90 1.59 -4.46
C LEU A 288 -20.25 2.53 -5.46
N ASN A 289 -19.75 3.64 -4.96
CA ASN A 289 -18.83 4.52 -5.67
C ASN A 289 -17.39 4.10 -5.36
N CYS A 290 -16.86 3.16 -6.14
CA CYS A 290 -15.51 2.61 -5.94
C CYS A 290 -14.47 3.43 -6.70
N ILE A 291 -13.54 4.05 -5.97
CA ILE A 291 -12.48 4.91 -6.49
C ILE A 291 -11.12 4.23 -6.27
N PHE A 292 -10.39 4.07 -7.37
CA PHE A 292 -9.03 3.52 -7.37
C PHE A 292 -8.05 4.56 -7.90
N PRO A 293 -6.84 4.64 -7.35
CA PRO A 293 -5.80 5.39 -8.02
C PRO A 293 -5.44 4.75 -9.37
N PRO A 294 -4.90 5.53 -10.33
CA PRO A 294 -4.27 4.97 -11.52
C PRO A 294 -3.21 3.92 -11.15
N LEU A 295 -3.02 2.92 -12.01
CA LEU A 295 -2.12 1.79 -11.70
C LEU A 295 -0.72 2.25 -11.27
N LYS A 296 -0.18 3.31 -11.88
CA LYS A 296 1.11 3.91 -11.55
C LYS A 296 1.21 4.55 -10.16
N LEU A 297 0.06 4.80 -9.51
CA LEU A 297 -0.02 5.37 -8.16
C LEU A 297 -0.49 4.36 -7.11
N CYS A 298 -0.75 3.10 -7.49
CA CYS A 298 -1.12 2.04 -6.54
C CYS A 298 0.08 1.58 -5.69
N GLY A 299 1.26 1.43 -6.30
CA GLY A 299 2.50 1.07 -5.61
C GLY A 299 3.13 2.23 -4.86
N ASP A 300 4.27 1.96 -4.20
CA ASP A 300 5.04 2.95 -3.47
C ASP A 300 5.56 4.04 -4.43
N ASN A 301 5.33 5.30 -4.08
CA ASN A 301 5.70 6.43 -4.91
C ASN A 301 5.87 7.71 -4.10
N GLY A 302 6.65 8.67 -4.63
CA GLY A 302 6.92 9.94 -3.94
C GLY A 302 5.71 10.88 -3.92
N ALA A 303 4.82 10.79 -4.92
CA ALA A 303 3.69 11.71 -5.03
C ALA A 303 2.68 11.54 -3.90
N MET A 304 2.42 10.31 -3.43
CA MET A 304 1.54 10.07 -2.29
C MET A 304 2.09 10.68 -0.99
N ILE A 305 3.42 10.74 -0.85
CA ILE A 305 4.09 11.33 0.30
C ILE A 305 4.05 12.86 0.25
N ALA A 306 4.40 13.44 -0.91
CA ALA A 306 4.31 14.88 -1.12
C ALA A 306 2.87 15.39 -0.99
N GLY A 307 1.91 14.65 -1.57
CA GLY A 307 0.50 15.04 -1.56
C GLY A 307 -0.10 15.13 -0.16
N VAL A 308 0.11 14.09 0.67
CA VAL A 308 -0.41 14.14 2.04
C VAL A 308 0.35 15.16 2.91
N ALA A 309 1.66 15.28 2.72
CA ALA A 309 2.48 16.24 3.47
C ALA A 309 2.04 17.70 3.25
N TYR A 310 1.57 18.04 2.05
CA TYR A 310 1.04 19.36 1.73
C TYR A 310 -0.01 19.83 2.75
N HIS A 311 -0.94 18.96 3.14
CA HIS A 311 -2.02 19.35 4.06
C HIS A 311 -1.52 19.67 5.45
N PHE A 312 -0.55 18.91 5.96
CA PHE A 312 0.09 19.20 7.25
C PHE A 312 0.89 20.50 7.20
N LEU A 313 1.69 20.67 6.15
CA LEU A 313 2.50 21.88 5.96
C LEU A 313 1.64 23.13 5.76
N LYS A 314 0.49 23.00 5.08
CA LYS A 314 -0.47 24.11 4.92
C LYS A 314 -1.09 24.53 6.25
N ARG A 315 -1.21 23.63 7.24
CA ARG A 315 -1.61 23.95 8.63
C ARG A 315 -0.46 24.50 9.48
N GLY A 316 0.74 24.65 8.90
CA GLY A 316 1.95 25.10 9.62
C GLY A 316 2.63 24.01 10.44
N GLU A 317 2.25 22.75 10.24
CA GLU A 317 2.83 21.61 10.95
C GLU A 317 4.15 21.20 10.30
N THR A 318 5.19 21.03 11.11
CA THR A 318 6.51 20.54 10.67
C THR A 318 7.02 19.46 11.62
N SER A 319 7.90 18.63 11.12
CA SER A 319 8.57 17.62 11.94
C SER A 319 9.96 18.09 12.35
N PRO A 320 10.34 17.95 13.62
CA PRO A 320 11.67 18.31 14.06
C PRO A 320 12.74 17.39 13.46
N LEU A 321 13.97 17.88 13.28
CA LEU A 321 15.05 17.12 12.66
C LEU A 321 15.52 15.91 13.49
N ASN A 322 15.16 15.82 14.76
CA ASN A 322 15.38 14.63 15.60
C ASN A 322 14.28 13.55 15.44
N THR A 323 13.30 13.76 14.55
CA THR A 323 12.30 12.72 14.23
C THR A 323 12.99 11.42 13.80
N THR A 324 12.54 10.29 14.35
CA THR A 324 13.11 8.96 14.11
C THR A 324 12.26 8.12 13.15
N ALA A 325 12.89 7.13 12.53
CA ALA A 325 12.19 6.08 11.80
C ALA A 325 11.55 5.08 12.77
N CYS A 326 10.42 4.49 12.35
CA CYS A 326 9.74 3.45 13.10
C CYS A 326 9.28 2.33 12.16
N ALA A 327 9.85 1.14 12.31
CA ALA A 327 9.56 0.00 11.42
C ALA A 327 8.10 -0.50 11.55
N ARG A 328 7.49 -0.31 12.71
CA ARG A 328 6.12 -0.76 13.00
C ARG A 328 5.34 0.36 13.67
N ILE A 329 4.03 0.34 13.48
CA ILE A 329 3.12 1.17 14.25
C ILE A 329 2.49 0.26 15.32
N PRO A 330 2.83 0.41 16.61
CA PRO A 330 2.41 -0.52 17.68
C PRO A 330 0.89 -0.68 17.81
N GLN A 331 0.14 0.34 17.41
CA GLN A 331 -1.30 0.42 17.55
C GLN A 331 -2.08 -0.37 16.48
N PHE A 332 -1.42 -0.96 15.48
CA PHE A 332 -2.07 -1.89 14.54
C PHE A 332 -2.40 -3.26 15.13
N LYS A 333 -2.10 -3.49 16.40
CA LYS A 333 -2.63 -4.65 17.10
C LYS A 333 -4.04 -4.33 17.57
N ARG A 334 -5.04 -4.78 16.78
CA ARG A 334 -6.47 -4.86 17.10
C ARG A 334 -7.12 -3.63 17.74
N GLY A 335 -8.08 -3.05 17.04
CA GLY A 335 -9.26 -2.42 17.60
C GLY A 335 -9.11 -1.02 18.21
N LEU A 336 -7.94 -0.42 18.23
CA LEU A 336 -7.74 0.94 18.69
C LEU A 336 -6.69 1.62 17.84
N ALA A 337 -7.09 2.11 16.69
CA ALA A 337 -6.31 3.14 16.03
C ALA A 337 -6.55 4.45 16.76
N ASN A 338 -5.73 4.75 17.74
CA ASN A 338 -5.62 6.12 18.22
C ASN A 338 -5.05 6.97 17.08
N LEU A 339 -5.61 8.14 16.88
CA LEU A 339 -5.13 9.17 15.94
C LEU A 339 -3.62 9.45 16.08
N GLU A 340 -3.03 9.18 17.25
CA GLU A 340 -1.58 9.23 17.52
C GLU A 340 -0.75 8.30 16.63
N ALA A 341 -1.31 7.17 16.16
CA ALA A 341 -0.64 6.28 15.21
C ALA A 341 -0.46 6.93 13.83
N PHE A 342 -1.30 7.89 13.50
CA PHE A 342 -1.39 8.45 12.16
C PHE A 342 -0.86 9.89 12.03
N GLY A 343 -0.36 10.52 13.07
CA GLY A 343 0.29 11.79 12.84
C GLY A 343 0.19 12.88 13.89
N ARG A 344 -0.55 12.65 14.97
CA ARG A 344 -0.55 13.63 16.06
C ARG A 344 0.49 13.24 17.11
N ARG A 345 1.74 13.58 16.85
CA ARG A 345 2.82 13.98 17.75
C ARG A 345 3.87 14.73 16.98
#